data_525d82ba1c2a14284a325dabb5a0ba94
#
_entry.id   525d82ba1c2a14284a325dabb5a0ba94
#
_cell.length_a   1.000
_cell.length_b   1.000
_cell.length_c   1.000
_cell.angle_alpha   90.00
_cell.angle_beta   90.00
_cell.angle_gamma   90.00
#
_symmetry.space_group_name_H-M   'P 1'
#
loop_
_entity.id
_entity.type
_entity.pdbx_description
1 polymer ?
#
loop_
_entity_poly.entity_id
_entity_poly.type
_entity_poly.pdbx_seq_one_letter_code
_entity_poly.pdbx_strand_id
1 'polypeptide(L)'
;MFGLEALELARVQFAFTISFHIIFPAITIGLASFLAVLEGLWLKTKRQVYRDLYHFWLKIFAVNFGMGVVSGIVMAYQFGTNWSEFSEFAGGVTGPLLAYEVLTAFFLEAGFLGVMLFGWNRVGAGLHFFSTLMVAVGTLISTFWILASNSWMHTPQGHEIIDGIVVPMDWFAIVFNPSFPYRLTHMAIAAFLSTAFLVGASAAWHLLRGNGNPAVRKMFSMAMWMALIVAPIQAVVGDFHGLNTLEYQPAKIAAMEGHWDNSSGEPTPLLLFGLPDMEDEVTRYKVEIPYLGSLILKHSLTEQIPALKDFPPEDRPNSTIVFWTFRIMVALGLLMILTGFWSLWLRRDGRLFHSKPFLRLALCMGPSGVLALLAGWVTTEVGRQPWVIYGVMRTADAVSNHGADQLGLTLALFVLIYFAVFGVGFVYVLRLIGKGPIVNEGDEKGAGGPGEKRTPMRPLSAADEATSHDHGDQLGERN
;
A
#
# COMPACT_ATOMS: atom_id res chain seq x y z
N MET A 1 17.41 16.20 -22.74
CA MET A 1 18.06 15.34 -21.74
C MET A 1 17.45 13.95 -21.85
N PHE A 2 18.19 12.86 -21.73
CA PHE A 2 17.75 11.46 -21.91
C PHE A 2 17.14 11.05 -23.28
N GLY A 3 17.03 11.93 -24.26
CA GLY A 3 16.41 11.65 -25.56
C GLY A 3 14.87 11.44 -25.52
N LEU A 4 14.24 11.74 -24.39
CA LEU A 4 12.79 11.60 -24.16
C LEU A 4 12.08 12.94 -24.41
N GLU A 5 10.82 12.87 -24.84
CA GLU A 5 9.94 14.03 -24.97
C GLU A 5 9.43 14.54 -23.62
N ALA A 6 8.88 15.75 -23.58
CA ALA A 6 8.38 16.37 -22.36
C ALA A 6 7.27 15.54 -21.68
N LEU A 7 6.34 14.98 -22.47
CA LEU A 7 5.27 14.10 -21.97
C LEU A 7 5.84 12.84 -21.30
N GLU A 8 6.83 12.21 -21.91
CA GLU A 8 7.44 11.01 -21.36
C GLU A 8 8.16 11.29 -20.05
N LEU A 9 8.90 12.40 -19.97
CA LEU A 9 9.58 12.83 -18.74
C LEU A 9 8.59 13.16 -17.62
N ALA A 10 7.47 13.82 -17.92
CA ALA A 10 6.40 14.11 -16.94
C ALA A 10 5.78 12.80 -16.43
N ARG A 11 5.53 11.83 -17.32
CA ARG A 11 5.00 10.48 -16.94
C ARG A 11 5.98 9.71 -16.07
N VAL A 12 7.28 9.68 -16.42
CA VAL A 12 8.31 9.02 -15.63
C VAL A 12 8.45 9.66 -14.25
N GLN A 13 8.44 11.00 -14.18
CA GLN A 13 8.51 11.73 -12.90
C GLN A 13 7.31 11.44 -12.02
N PHE A 14 6.09 11.44 -12.57
CA PHE A 14 4.89 11.09 -11.82
C PHE A 14 4.91 9.63 -11.37
N ALA A 15 5.25 8.70 -12.26
CA ALA A 15 5.36 7.28 -11.92
C ALA A 15 6.37 7.02 -10.79
N PHE A 16 7.52 7.69 -10.81
CA PHE A 16 8.51 7.62 -9.75
C PHE A 16 7.95 8.15 -8.42
N THR A 17 7.35 9.33 -8.43
CA THR A 17 6.86 9.99 -7.21
C THR A 17 5.71 9.22 -6.58
N ILE A 18 4.72 8.79 -7.37
CA ILE A 18 3.56 8.04 -6.87
C ILE A 18 3.98 6.65 -6.36
N SER A 19 4.91 5.97 -7.03
CA SER A 19 5.41 4.67 -6.59
C SER A 19 6.12 4.77 -5.25
N PHE A 20 6.88 5.84 -5.05
CA PHE A 20 7.53 6.13 -3.76
C PHE A 20 6.50 6.47 -2.68
N HIS A 21 5.55 7.35 -2.99
CA HIS A 21 4.54 7.78 -2.03
C HIS A 21 3.68 6.63 -1.53
N ILE A 22 3.22 5.77 -2.43
CA ILE A 22 2.26 4.69 -2.12
C ILE A 22 2.81 3.65 -1.11
N ILE A 23 4.13 3.51 -1.02
CA ILE A 23 4.80 2.61 -0.06
C ILE A 23 4.42 2.99 1.39
N PHE A 24 4.39 4.27 1.70
CA PHE A 24 4.17 4.75 3.07
C PHE A 24 2.71 4.58 3.52
N PRO A 25 1.68 5.05 2.78
CA PRO A 25 0.29 4.77 3.11
C PRO A 25 -0.02 3.28 3.20
N ALA A 26 0.51 2.46 2.29
CA ALA A 26 0.33 1.01 2.33
C ALA A 26 0.77 0.38 3.66
N ILE A 27 1.83 0.91 4.26
CA ILE A 27 2.32 0.46 5.57
C ILE A 27 1.56 1.15 6.70
N THR A 28 1.32 2.48 6.63
CA THR A 28 0.72 3.23 7.74
C THR A 28 -0.73 2.89 7.99
N ILE A 29 -1.54 2.64 6.95
CA ILE A 29 -2.95 2.23 7.08
C ILE A 29 -3.06 0.94 7.90
N GLY A 30 -2.34 -0.10 7.50
CA GLY A 30 -2.38 -1.37 8.21
C GLY A 30 -1.71 -1.29 9.58
N LEU A 31 -0.63 -0.52 9.72
CA LEU A 31 0.11 -0.40 10.98
C LEU A 31 -0.64 0.42 12.03
N ALA A 32 -1.36 1.49 11.64
CA ALA A 32 -2.25 2.23 12.54
C ALA A 32 -3.34 1.34 13.13
N SER A 33 -3.98 0.54 12.27
CA SER A 33 -4.99 -0.44 12.68
C SER A 33 -4.38 -1.53 13.57
N PHE A 34 -3.17 -2.00 13.27
CA PHE A 34 -2.45 -2.98 14.09
C PHE A 34 -2.13 -2.41 15.49
N LEU A 35 -1.72 -1.15 15.57
CA LEU A 35 -1.48 -0.44 16.84
C LEU A 35 -2.77 -0.30 17.66
N ALA A 36 -3.90 0.04 17.04
CA ALA A 36 -5.19 0.08 17.71
C ALA A 36 -5.60 -1.30 18.28
N VAL A 37 -5.35 -2.38 17.53
CA VAL A 37 -5.59 -3.76 18.00
C VAL A 37 -4.68 -4.10 19.18
N LEU A 38 -3.39 -3.77 19.12
CA LEU A 38 -2.44 -4.03 20.21
C LEU A 38 -2.83 -3.30 21.48
N GLU A 39 -3.17 -2.01 21.39
CA GLU A 39 -3.59 -1.21 22.55
C GLU A 39 -4.92 -1.71 23.11
N GLY A 40 -5.91 -2.02 22.25
CA GLY A 40 -7.18 -2.61 22.68
C GLY A 40 -7.01 -3.95 23.40
N LEU A 41 -6.12 -4.83 22.89
CA LEU A 41 -5.78 -6.10 23.55
C LEU A 41 -5.05 -5.88 24.88
N TRP A 42 -4.18 -4.88 24.97
CA TRP A 42 -3.57 -4.51 26.25
C TRP A 42 -4.60 -3.99 27.24
N LEU A 43 -5.50 -3.12 26.85
CA LEU A 43 -6.56 -2.62 27.70
C LEU A 43 -7.47 -3.74 28.22
N LYS A 44 -7.81 -4.71 27.38
CA LYS A 44 -8.66 -5.84 27.74
C LYS A 44 -7.96 -6.88 28.62
N THR A 45 -6.71 -7.21 28.28
CA THR A 45 -6.02 -8.36 28.91
C THR A 45 -4.99 -7.97 29.94
N LYS A 46 -4.56 -6.71 29.97
CA LYS A 46 -3.47 -6.16 30.78
C LYS A 46 -2.12 -6.89 30.61
N ARG A 47 -1.97 -7.67 29.53
CA ARG A 47 -0.73 -8.40 29.25
C ARG A 47 0.32 -7.45 28.69
N GLN A 48 1.47 -7.38 29.36
CA GLN A 48 2.57 -6.46 29.04
C GLN A 48 3.08 -6.64 27.59
N VAL A 49 3.06 -7.85 27.06
CA VAL A 49 3.50 -8.15 25.68
C VAL A 49 2.83 -7.27 24.61
N TYR A 50 1.55 -6.93 24.78
CA TYR A 50 0.84 -6.07 23.81
C TYR A 50 1.28 -4.61 23.92
N ARG A 51 1.55 -4.14 25.13
CA ARG A 51 2.10 -2.80 25.37
C ARG A 51 3.51 -2.65 24.79
N ASP A 52 4.38 -3.65 25.00
CA ASP A 52 5.76 -3.63 24.48
C ASP A 52 5.75 -3.64 22.94
N LEU A 53 4.89 -4.45 22.31
CA LEU A 53 4.68 -4.45 20.87
C LEU A 53 4.12 -3.11 20.35
N TYR A 54 3.17 -2.51 21.08
CA TYR A 54 2.63 -1.20 20.73
C TYR A 54 3.74 -0.15 20.65
N HIS A 55 4.55 -0.02 21.69
CA HIS A 55 5.64 0.97 21.74
C HIS A 55 6.74 0.68 20.70
N PHE A 56 6.99 -0.57 20.40
CA PHE A 56 7.93 -0.95 19.34
C PHE A 56 7.43 -0.48 17.97
N TRP A 57 6.21 -0.84 17.60
CA TRP A 57 5.65 -0.52 16.30
C TRP A 57 5.25 0.95 16.16
N LEU A 58 4.92 1.64 17.26
CA LEU A 58 4.62 3.07 17.26
C LEU A 58 5.79 3.90 16.72
N LYS A 59 7.03 3.56 17.08
CA LYS A 59 8.22 4.26 16.59
C LYS A 59 8.38 4.12 15.07
N ILE A 60 8.13 2.91 14.56
CA ILE A 60 8.19 2.60 13.13
C ILE A 60 7.07 3.31 12.39
N PHE A 61 5.86 3.29 12.96
CA PHE A 61 4.70 4.01 12.43
C PHE A 61 4.98 5.51 12.30
N ALA A 62 5.51 6.15 13.33
CA ALA A 62 5.76 7.59 13.33
C ALA A 62 6.72 8.02 12.20
N VAL A 63 7.78 7.23 11.95
CA VAL A 63 8.72 7.52 10.85
C VAL A 63 8.05 7.33 9.50
N ASN A 64 7.34 6.21 9.29
CA ASN A 64 6.63 5.95 8.03
C ASN A 64 5.56 7.01 7.77
N PHE A 65 4.79 7.38 8.78
CA PHE A 65 3.78 8.42 8.67
C PHE A 65 4.39 9.77 8.24
N GLY A 66 5.48 10.20 8.90
CA GLY A 66 6.17 11.43 8.52
C GLY A 66 6.70 11.40 7.07
N MET A 67 7.27 10.27 6.64
CA MET A 67 7.70 10.09 5.25
C MET A 67 6.50 10.12 4.28
N GLY A 68 5.38 9.53 4.65
CA GLY A 68 4.14 9.56 3.88
C GLY A 68 3.62 10.97 3.67
N VAL A 69 3.55 11.77 4.73
CA VAL A 69 3.11 13.19 4.65
C VAL A 69 4.01 13.99 3.73
N VAL A 70 5.34 13.90 3.90
CA VAL A 70 6.30 14.65 3.05
C VAL A 70 6.16 14.26 1.58
N SER A 71 6.09 12.97 1.26
CA SER A 71 5.94 12.50 -0.13
C SER A 71 4.58 12.85 -0.72
N GLY A 72 3.51 12.89 0.09
CA GLY A 72 2.17 13.28 -0.34
C GLY A 72 2.07 14.75 -0.72
N ILE A 73 2.70 15.65 0.05
CA ILE A 73 2.78 17.08 -0.28
C ILE A 73 3.46 17.27 -1.63
N VAL A 74 4.59 16.58 -1.87
CA VAL A 74 5.30 16.66 -3.14
C VAL A 74 4.43 16.15 -4.30
N MET A 75 3.68 15.07 -4.10
CA MET A 75 2.77 14.53 -5.12
C MET A 75 1.64 15.51 -5.43
N ALA A 76 1.02 16.13 -4.42
CA ALA A 76 -0.02 17.13 -4.62
C ALA A 76 0.50 18.35 -5.42
N TYR A 77 1.75 18.73 -5.20
CA TYR A 77 2.38 19.81 -5.98
C TYR A 77 2.50 19.48 -7.47
N GLN A 78 2.70 18.23 -7.85
CA GLN A 78 2.84 17.82 -9.25
C GLN A 78 1.57 17.98 -10.06
N PHE A 79 0.38 17.95 -9.45
CA PHE A 79 -0.87 18.21 -10.15
C PHE A 79 -0.92 19.63 -10.70
N GLY A 80 -0.41 20.63 -9.97
CA GLY A 80 -0.36 22.03 -10.45
C GLY A 80 0.87 22.35 -11.30
N THR A 81 1.97 21.61 -11.16
CA THR A 81 3.22 21.90 -11.90
C THR A 81 3.34 21.11 -13.19
N ASN A 82 3.21 19.80 -13.16
CA ASN A 82 3.45 18.95 -14.32
C ASN A 82 2.16 18.60 -15.09
N TRP A 83 1.00 18.74 -14.44
CA TRP A 83 -0.30 18.34 -14.95
C TRP A 83 -1.34 19.47 -14.82
N SER A 84 -0.95 20.71 -15.19
CA SER A 84 -1.81 21.88 -15.04
C SER A 84 -3.08 21.79 -15.88
N GLU A 85 -2.98 21.29 -17.11
CA GLU A 85 -4.15 21.14 -18.00
C GLU A 85 -5.17 20.16 -17.41
N PHE A 86 -4.70 19.05 -16.81
CA PHE A 86 -5.57 18.16 -16.05
C PHE A 86 -6.23 18.87 -14.86
N SER A 87 -5.44 19.65 -14.11
CA SER A 87 -5.93 20.35 -12.92
C SER A 87 -6.94 21.46 -13.27
N GLU A 88 -6.76 22.15 -14.39
CA GLU A 88 -7.71 23.12 -14.90
C GLU A 88 -8.99 22.44 -15.40
N PHE A 89 -8.86 21.41 -16.21
CA PHE A 89 -9.99 20.67 -16.79
C PHE A 89 -10.84 19.96 -15.75
N ALA A 90 -10.22 19.16 -14.84
CA ALA A 90 -10.89 18.27 -13.90
C ALA A 90 -10.94 18.79 -12.45
N GLY A 91 -10.40 20.00 -12.20
CA GLY A 91 -10.28 20.57 -10.86
C GLY A 91 -11.60 20.78 -10.14
N GLY A 92 -12.70 20.97 -10.88
CA GLY A 92 -14.06 21.06 -10.29
C GLY A 92 -14.49 19.81 -9.53
N VAL A 93 -13.98 18.64 -9.91
CA VAL A 93 -14.26 17.35 -9.24
C VAL A 93 -13.10 16.93 -8.36
N THR A 94 -11.89 16.84 -8.90
CA THR A 94 -10.73 16.31 -8.17
C THR A 94 -10.27 17.21 -7.03
N GLY A 95 -10.37 18.54 -7.20
CA GLY A 95 -9.98 19.52 -6.18
C GLY A 95 -10.74 19.36 -4.86
N PRO A 96 -12.09 19.39 -4.86
CA PRO A 96 -12.87 19.15 -3.64
C PRO A 96 -12.60 17.79 -3.00
N LEU A 97 -12.43 16.69 -3.76
CA LEU A 97 -12.17 15.37 -3.21
C LEU A 97 -10.81 15.34 -2.47
N LEU A 98 -9.76 15.92 -3.06
CA LEU A 98 -8.45 16.05 -2.42
C LEU A 98 -8.49 17.02 -1.22
N ALA A 99 -9.27 18.11 -1.30
CA ALA A 99 -9.46 19.01 -0.18
C ALA A 99 -10.17 18.34 1.01
N TYR A 100 -11.19 17.51 0.76
CA TYR A 100 -11.85 16.74 1.81
C TYR A 100 -10.92 15.70 2.46
N GLU A 101 -10.00 15.10 1.71
CA GLU A 101 -8.95 14.25 2.28
C GLU A 101 -8.15 15.02 3.33
N VAL A 102 -7.64 16.20 3.00
CA VAL A 102 -6.86 17.04 3.92
C VAL A 102 -7.72 17.45 5.14
N LEU A 103 -8.94 17.91 4.91
CA LEU A 103 -9.80 18.46 5.97
C LEU A 103 -10.31 17.38 6.94
N THR A 104 -10.71 16.22 6.43
CA THR A 104 -11.40 15.20 7.26
C THR A 104 -10.47 14.08 7.73
N ALA A 105 -9.36 13.83 7.03
CA ALA A 105 -8.42 12.79 7.38
C ALA A 105 -7.12 13.35 7.98
N PHE A 106 -6.37 14.14 7.23
CA PHE A 106 -5.07 14.62 7.69
C PHE A 106 -5.18 15.47 8.97
N PHE A 107 -6.15 16.39 9.08
CA PHE A 107 -6.35 17.15 10.31
C PHE A 107 -6.80 16.27 11.50
N LEU A 108 -7.61 15.23 11.24
CA LEU A 108 -7.98 14.25 12.25
C LEU A 108 -6.73 13.50 12.74
N GLU A 109 -5.93 12.98 11.81
CA GLU A 109 -4.69 12.28 12.12
C GLU A 109 -3.71 13.17 12.88
N ALA A 110 -3.41 14.37 12.40
CA ALA A 110 -2.48 15.30 13.00
C ALA A 110 -2.92 15.72 14.42
N GLY A 111 -4.23 15.93 14.62
CA GLY A 111 -4.80 16.29 15.92
C GLY A 111 -4.61 15.22 16.99
N PHE A 112 -4.84 13.96 16.63
CA PHE A 112 -4.74 12.83 17.57
C PHE A 112 -3.34 12.19 17.62
N LEU A 113 -2.52 12.36 16.59
CA LEU A 113 -1.17 11.81 16.52
C LEU A 113 -0.28 12.27 17.69
N GLY A 114 -0.39 13.55 18.06
CA GLY A 114 0.35 14.09 19.21
C GLY A 114 0.01 13.36 20.52
N VAL A 115 -1.27 13.05 20.75
CA VAL A 115 -1.69 12.27 21.93
C VAL A 115 -1.24 10.83 21.82
N MET A 116 -1.36 10.22 20.66
CA MET A 116 -0.91 8.84 20.39
C MET A 116 0.60 8.66 20.63
N LEU A 117 1.42 9.64 20.23
CA LEU A 117 2.88 9.56 20.36
C LEU A 117 3.39 9.94 21.74
N PHE A 118 2.78 10.94 22.40
CA PHE A 118 3.32 11.57 23.62
C PHE A 118 2.38 11.50 24.81
N GLY A 119 1.15 11.00 24.64
CA GLY A 119 0.09 11.01 25.64
C GLY A 119 0.11 9.86 26.64
N TRP A 120 0.90 8.79 26.41
CA TRP A 120 0.82 7.53 27.16
C TRP A 120 0.80 7.70 28.69
N ASN A 121 1.66 8.58 29.24
CA ASN A 121 1.74 8.86 30.67
C ASN A 121 1.10 10.21 31.04
N ARG A 122 0.41 10.89 30.12
CA ARG A 122 -0.13 12.25 30.31
C ARG A 122 -1.66 12.27 30.30
N VAL A 123 -2.30 11.32 29.62
CA VAL A 123 -3.75 11.22 29.52
C VAL A 123 -4.24 9.87 30.02
N GLY A 124 -5.51 9.77 30.34
CA GLY A 124 -6.11 8.49 30.72
C GLY A 124 -6.08 7.46 29.57
N ALA A 125 -5.99 6.17 29.90
CA ALA A 125 -5.86 5.09 28.93
C ALA A 125 -7.00 5.04 27.90
N GLY A 126 -8.21 5.43 28.28
CA GLY A 126 -9.36 5.52 27.37
C GLY A 126 -9.18 6.60 26.29
N LEU A 127 -8.72 7.81 26.69
CA LEU A 127 -8.45 8.90 25.75
C LEU A 127 -7.27 8.57 24.84
N HIS A 128 -6.24 7.90 25.38
CA HIS A 128 -5.11 7.46 24.58
C HIS A 128 -5.54 6.45 23.50
N PHE A 129 -6.30 5.43 23.87
CA PHE A 129 -6.84 4.46 22.94
C PHE A 129 -7.77 5.09 21.91
N PHE A 130 -8.63 6.02 22.34
CA PHE A 130 -9.47 6.78 21.42
C PHE A 130 -8.63 7.53 20.39
N SER A 131 -7.52 8.16 20.82
CA SER A 131 -6.61 8.85 19.90
C SER A 131 -5.95 7.90 18.90
N THR A 132 -5.48 6.72 19.35
CA THR A 132 -4.94 5.68 18.46
C THR A 132 -5.99 5.21 17.45
N LEU A 133 -7.24 5.02 17.89
CA LEU A 133 -8.34 4.65 17.03
C LEU A 133 -8.66 5.74 15.99
N MET A 134 -8.66 7.02 16.40
CA MET A 134 -8.92 8.15 15.49
C MET A 134 -7.82 8.28 14.43
N VAL A 135 -6.57 8.04 14.76
CA VAL A 135 -5.49 7.98 13.76
C VAL A 135 -5.73 6.83 12.79
N ALA A 136 -6.10 5.64 13.26
CA ALA A 136 -6.40 4.50 12.39
C ALA A 136 -7.62 4.77 11.49
N VAL A 137 -8.67 5.40 12.01
CA VAL A 137 -9.84 5.80 11.23
C VAL A 137 -9.48 6.89 10.21
N GLY A 138 -8.62 7.85 10.59
CA GLY A 138 -8.13 8.90 9.71
C GLY A 138 -7.43 8.33 8.49
N THR A 139 -6.52 7.34 8.67
CA THR A 139 -5.85 6.68 7.53
C THR A 139 -6.84 6.00 6.57
N LEU A 140 -7.93 5.44 7.06
CA LEU A 140 -8.99 4.85 6.24
C LEU A 140 -9.85 5.91 5.54
N ILE A 141 -10.13 7.04 6.19
CA ILE A 141 -10.84 8.18 5.58
C ILE A 141 -9.97 8.80 4.47
N SER A 142 -8.66 8.96 4.68
CA SER A 142 -7.73 9.38 3.64
C SER A 142 -7.78 8.44 2.44
N THR A 143 -7.72 7.12 2.68
CA THR A 143 -7.86 6.10 1.64
C THR A 143 -9.18 6.25 0.88
N PHE A 144 -10.29 6.52 1.58
CA PHE A 144 -11.61 6.72 0.99
C PHE A 144 -11.60 7.89 -0.03
N TRP A 145 -11.13 9.06 0.36
CA TRP A 145 -11.16 10.25 -0.51
C TRP A 145 -10.21 10.15 -1.69
N ILE A 146 -9.00 9.65 -1.47
CA ILE A 146 -8.03 9.43 -2.54
C ILE A 146 -8.56 8.43 -3.56
N LEU A 147 -9.18 7.33 -3.11
CA LEU A 147 -9.76 6.36 -4.02
C LEU A 147 -11.09 6.79 -4.64
N ALA A 148 -11.86 7.68 -4.01
CA ALA A 148 -13.00 8.32 -4.64
C ALA A 148 -12.54 9.15 -5.86
N SER A 149 -11.49 9.96 -5.70
CA SER A 149 -10.89 10.72 -6.80
C SER A 149 -10.30 9.81 -7.89
N ASN A 150 -9.48 8.82 -7.52
CA ASN A 150 -8.88 7.90 -8.48
C ASN A 150 -9.90 7.05 -9.22
N SER A 151 -10.90 6.49 -8.53
CA SER A 151 -11.92 5.65 -9.16
C SER A 151 -12.80 6.43 -10.13
N TRP A 152 -13.10 7.71 -9.81
CA TRP A 152 -13.81 8.59 -10.73
C TRP A 152 -13.06 8.77 -12.06
N MET A 153 -11.74 8.88 -12.03
CA MET A 153 -10.93 8.96 -13.26
C MET A 153 -11.00 7.67 -14.11
N HIS A 154 -11.37 6.53 -13.51
CA HIS A 154 -11.55 5.26 -14.21
C HIS A 154 -12.97 5.03 -14.74
N THR A 155 -13.98 5.50 -13.99
CA THR A 155 -15.41 5.38 -14.35
C THR A 155 -16.10 6.71 -14.08
N PRO A 156 -15.81 7.76 -14.89
CA PRO A 156 -16.30 9.10 -14.63
C PRO A 156 -17.82 9.18 -14.80
N GLN A 157 -18.50 9.62 -13.76
CA GLN A 157 -19.95 9.82 -13.72
C GLN A 157 -20.30 11.08 -12.92
N GLY A 158 -21.54 11.55 -13.01
CA GLY A 158 -22.06 12.66 -12.21
C GLY A 158 -21.46 14.04 -12.56
N HIS A 159 -20.92 14.20 -13.74
CA HIS A 159 -20.34 15.46 -14.23
C HIS A 159 -20.88 15.82 -15.60
N GLU A 160 -20.75 17.08 -15.95
CA GLU A 160 -20.94 17.61 -17.32
C GLU A 160 -19.72 18.42 -17.73
N ILE A 161 -19.49 18.55 -19.03
CA ILE A 161 -18.46 19.44 -19.57
C ILE A 161 -19.14 20.75 -20.00
N ILE A 162 -18.85 21.84 -19.29
CA ILE A 162 -19.40 23.16 -19.54
C ILE A 162 -18.24 24.11 -19.78
N ASP A 163 -18.26 24.83 -20.88
CA ASP A 163 -17.18 25.78 -21.30
C ASP A 163 -15.77 25.14 -21.30
N GLY A 164 -15.69 23.86 -21.65
CA GLY A 164 -14.41 23.13 -21.75
C GLY A 164 -13.84 22.65 -20.43
N ILE A 165 -14.57 22.72 -19.32
CA ILE A 165 -14.16 22.22 -17.99
C ILE A 165 -15.20 21.24 -17.43
N VAL A 166 -14.74 20.35 -16.56
CA VAL A 166 -15.59 19.39 -15.85
C VAL A 166 -16.29 20.08 -14.69
N VAL A 167 -17.63 20.07 -14.72
CA VAL A 167 -18.49 20.63 -13.67
C VAL A 167 -19.19 19.48 -12.94
N PRO A 168 -19.10 19.39 -11.60
CA PRO A 168 -19.80 18.37 -10.83
C PRO A 168 -21.29 18.66 -10.80
N MET A 169 -22.11 17.66 -11.18
CA MET A 169 -23.58 17.72 -11.19
C MET A 169 -24.20 16.85 -10.10
N ASP A 170 -23.61 15.69 -9.82
CA ASP A 170 -24.07 14.75 -8.81
C ASP A 170 -22.87 14.18 -8.00
N TRP A 171 -22.68 14.71 -6.81
CA TRP A 171 -21.59 14.29 -5.91
C TRP A 171 -21.71 12.85 -5.45
N PHE A 172 -22.95 12.32 -5.32
CA PHE A 172 -23.11 10.93 -4.93
C PHE A 172 -22.62 10.00 -6.04
N ALA A 173 -22.98 10.27 -7.28
CA ALA A 173 -22.50 9.51 -8.44
C ALA A 173 -20.98 9.68 -8.66
N ILE A 174 -20.42 10.85 -8.37
CA ILE A 174 -18.97 11.09 -8.43
C ILE A 174 -18.23 10.23 -7.41
N VAL A 175 -18.62 10.29 -6.14
CA VAL A 175 -17.93 9.60 -5.04
C VAL A 175 -18.15 8.09 -5.13
N PHE A 176 -19.40 7.65 -5.30
CA PHE A 176 -19.78 6.25 -5.35
C PHE A 176 -19.92 5.73 -6.78
N ASN A 177 -18.98 6.11 -7.65
CA ASN A 177 -18.93 5.62 -9.02
C ASN A 177 -18.75 4.08 -9.06
N PRO A 178 -19.04 3.43 -10.22
CA PRO A 178 -19.09 1.97 -10.31
C PRO A 178 -17.82 1.23 -9.89
N SER A 179 -16.63 1.85 -10.05
CA SER A 179 -15.35 1.22 -9.66
C SER A 179 -14.99 1.44 -8.20
N PHE A 180 -15.57 2.44 -7.53
CA PHE A 180 -15.15 2.88 -6.20
C PHE A 180 -15.17 1.79 -5.13
N PRO A 181 -16.27 1.03 -4.92
CA PRO A 181 -16.32 0.04 -3.84
C PRO A 181 -15.27 -1.06 -4.01
N TYR A 182 -15.01 -1.48 -5.25
CA TYR A 182 -14.01 -2.51 -5.54
C TYR A 182 -12.59 -2.02 -5.30
N ARG A 183 -12.28 -0.81 -5.76
CA ARG A 183 -10.95 -0.19 -5.58
C ARG A 183 -10.66 0.11 -4.12
N LEU A 184 -11.62 0.69 -3.39
CA LEU A 184 -11.47 1.00 -1.97
C LEU A 184 -11.21 -0.28 -1.17
N THR A 185 -12.05 -1.30 -1.35
CA THR A 185 -11.93 -2.55 -0.58
C THR A 185 -10.62 -3.27 -0.92
N HIS A 186 -10.29 -3.38 -2.21
CA HIS A 186 -9.07 -4.06 -2.68
C HIS A 186 -7.80 -3.38 -2.12
N MET A 187 -7.73 -2.04 -2.19
CA MET A 187 -6.59 -1.28 -1.71
C MET A 187 -6.44 -1.32 -0.19
N ALA A 188 -7.55 -1.16 0.56
CA ALA A 188 -7.52 -1.21 2.03
C ALA A 188 -7.03 -2.59 2.52
N ILE A 189 -7.52 -3.67 1.94
CA ILE A 189 -7.09 -5.03 2.29
C ILE A 189 -5.62 -5.26 1.89
N ALA A 190 -5.19 -4.75 0.74
CA ALA A 190 -3.79 -4.81 0.32
C ALA A 190 -2.83 -4.10 1.29
N ALA A 191 -3.24 -2.97 1.87
CA ALA A 191 -2.48 -2.28 2.91
C ALA A 191 -2.36 -3.13 4.20
N PHE A 192 -3.43 -3.79 4.62
CA PHE A 192 -3.38 -4.72 5.74
C PHE A 192 -2.43 -5.90 5.48
N LEU A 193 -2.44 -6.48 4.27
CA LEU A 193 -1.52 -7.56 3.90
C LEU A 193 -0.07 -7.06 3.85
N SER A 194 0.18 -5.87 3.33
CA SER A 194 1.52 -5.26 3.32
C SER A 194 2.09 -5.14 4.73
N THR A 195 1.27 -4.69 5.67
CA THR A 195 1.64 -4.64 7.09
C THR A 195 1.82 -6.03 7.70
N ALA A 196 0.94 -6.98 7.41
CA ALA A 196 1.05 -8.34 7.94
C ALA A 196 2.38 -8.99 7.54
N PHE A 197 2.79 -8.87 6.28
CA PHE A 197 4.05 -9.43 5.80
C PHE A 197 5.28 -8.67 6.31
N LEU A 198 5.20 -7.35 6.48
CA LEU A 198 6.25 -6.56 7.12
C LEU A 198 6.47 -6.99 8.59
N VAL A 199 5.38 -7.10 9.36
CA VAL A 199 5.42 -7.55 10.77
C VAL A 199 5.89 -9.01 10.85
N GLY A 200 5.40 -9.88 9.97
CA GLY A 200 5.81 -11.28 9.88
C GLY A 200 7.30 -11.45 9.56
N ALA A 201 7.80 -10.72 8.59
CA ALA A 201 9.23 -10.75 8.21
C ALA A 201 10.13 -10.21 9.33
N SER A 202 9.73 -9.12 9.98
CA SER A 202 10.44 -8.58 11.15
C SER A 202 10.55 -9.64 12.26
N ALA A 203 9.46 -10.31 12.58
CA ALA A 203 9.47 -11.38 13.57
C ALA A 203 10.31 -12.60 13.12
N ALA A 204 10.19 -13.02 11.86
CA ALA A 204 10.97 -14.12 11.29
C ALA A 204 12.48 -13.86 11.36
N TRP A 205 12.90 -12.61 11.09
CA TRP A 205 14.29 -12.18 11.24
C TRP A 205 14.84 -12.43 12.65
N HIS A 206 14.07 -12.02 13.67
CA HIS A 206 14.46 -12.24 15.07
C HIS A 206 14.46 -13.72 15.45
N LEU A 207 13.44 -14.48 15.04
CA LEU A 207 13.37 -15.92 15.29
C LEU A 207 14.54 -16.69 14.67
N LEU A 208 14.92 -16.34 13.44
CA LEU A 208 16.09 -16.93 12.76
C LEU A 208 17.41 -16.66 13.47
N ARG A 209 17.51 -15.52 14.19
CA ARG A 209 18.67 -15.14 15.00
C ARG A 209 18.62 -15.68 16.43
N GLY A 210 17.64 -16.53 16.75
CA GLY A 210 17.49 -17.12 18.08
C GLY A 210 16.77 -16.23 19.10
N ASN A 211 16.36 -15.02 18.73
CA ASN A 211 15.56 -14.15 19.60
C ASN A 211 14.08 -14.51 19.49
N GLY A 212 13.66 -15.51 20.26
CA GLY A 212 12.29 -16.01 20.34
C GLY A 212 11.53 -15.51 21.57
N ASN A 213 11.73 -14.26 21.98
CA ASN A 213 11.02 -13.68 23.12
C ASN A 213 9.48 -13.69 22.91
N PRO A 214 8.67 -13.56 23.98
CA PRO A 214 7.20 -13.62 23.88
C PRO A 214 6.61 -12.61 22.92
N ALA A 215 7.18 -11.39 22.80
CA ALA A 215 6.71 -10.35 21.91
C ALA A 215 6.96 -10.72 20.43
N VAL A 216 8.15 -11.22 20.09
CA VAL A 216 8.48 -11.69 18.74
C VAL A 216 7.55 -12.83 18.30
N ARG A 217 7.34 -13.84 19.17
CA ARG A 217 6.41 -14.93 18.86
C ARG A 217 4.97 -14.44 18.70
N LYS A 218 4.54 -13.47 19.53
CA LYS A 218 3.18 -12.92 19.48
C LYS A 218 2.97 -12.17 18.16
N MET A 219 3.86 -11.23 17.76
CA MET A 219 3.69 -10.48 16.52
C MET A 219 3.77 -11.41 15.31
N PHE A 220 4.65 -12.42 15.29
CA PHE A 220 4.69 -13.41 14.21
C PHE A 220 3.37 -14.18 14.09
N SER A 221 2.84 -14.64 15.23
CA SER A 221 1.56 -15.34 15.27
C SER A 221 0.40 -14.48 14.75
N MET A 222 0.33 -13.20 15.15
CA MET A 222 -0.72 -12.26 14.68
C MET A 222 -0.59 -12.03 13.18
N ALA A 223 0.62 -11.78 12.69
CA ALA A 223 0.88 -11.57 11.26
C ALA A 223 0.46 -12.78 10.40
N MET A 224 0.78 -13.99 10.84
CA MET A 224 0.42 -15.22 10.12
C MET A 224 -1.08 -15.52 10.16
N TRP A 225 -1.79 -15.18 11.24
CA TRP A 225 -3.25 -15.25 11.27
C TRP A 225 -3.88 -14.25 10.31
N MET A 226 -3.34 -13.04 10.26
CA MET A 226 -3.81 -12.02 9.33
C MET A 226 -3.59 -12.45 7.88
N ALA A 227 -2.40 -12.98 7.54
CA ALA A 227 -2.12 -13.52 6.22
C ALA A 227 -3.09 -14.66 5.84
N LEU A 228 -3.35 -15.60 6.76
CA LEU A 228 -4.24 -16.74 6.51
C LEU A 228 -5.69 -16.32 6.21
N ILE A 229 -6.19 -15.30 6.90
CA ILE A 229 -7.58 -14.86 6.77
C ILE A 229 -7.73 -13.84 5.63
N VAL A 230 -6.84 -12.86 5.57
CA VAL A 230 -7.01 -11.69 4.70
C VAL A 230 -6.55 -11.97 3.27
N ALA A 231 -5.53 -12.83 3.05
CA ALA A 231 -5.06 -13.08 1.68
C ALA A 231 -6.09 -13.82 0.80
N PRO A 232 -6.83 -14.84 1.27
CA PRO A 232 -7.94 -15.40 0.50
C PRO A 232 -9.06 -14.39 0.22
N ILE A 233 -9.41 -13.54 1.19
CA ILE A 233 -10.41 -12.48 1.00
C ILE A 233 -9.95 -11.49 -0.07
N GLN A 234 -8.66 -11.12 -0.08
CA GLN A 234 -8.08 -10.27 -1.11
C GLN A 234 -8.22 -10.86 -2.51
N ALA A 235 -8.02 -12.18 -2.67
CA ALA A 235 -8.20 -12.85 -3.95
C ALA A 235 -9.65 -12.76 -4.44
N VAL A 236 -10.62 -13.00 -3.56
CA VAL A 236 -12.06 -12.88 -3.89
C VAL A 236 -12.43 -11.44 -4.25
N VAL A 237 -11.98 -10.46 -3.50
CA VAL A 237 -12.21 -9.04 -3.81
C VAL A 237 -11.52 -8.65 -5.11
N GLY A 238 -10.34 -9.21 -5.40
CA GLY A 238 -9.62 -9.02 -6.66
C GLY A 238 -10.39 -9.56 -7.86
N ASP A 239 -11.03 -10.71 -7.74
CA ASP A 239 -11.89 -11.30 -8.77
C ASP A 239 -13.07 -10.38 -9.09
N PHE A 240 -13.83 -9.93 -8.09
CA PHE A 240 -14.90 -8.94 -8.28
C PHE A 240 -14.41 -7.64 -8.92
N HIS A 241 -13.21 -7.16 -8.56
CA HIS A 241 -12.61 -5.98 -9.20
C HIS A 241 -12.26 -6.26 -10.67
N GLY A 242 -11.82 -7.48 -11.00
CA GLY A 242 -11.58 -7.92 -12.38
C GLY A 242 -12.87 -7.91 -13.22
N LEU A 243 -13.97 -8.44 -12.68
CA LEU A 243 -15.28 -8.42 -13.34
C LEU A 243 -15.79 -6.99 -13.58
N ASN A 244 -15.67 -6.11 -12.59
CA ASN A 244 -15.99 -4.69 -12.77
C ASN A 244 -15.10 -4.03 -13.85
N THR A 245 -13.81 -4.38 -13.89
CA THR A 245 -12.91 -3.86 -14.91
C THR A 245 -13.28 -4.37 -16.32
N LEU A 246 -13.75 -5.60 -16.44
CA LEU A 246 -14.22 -6.14 -17.72
C LEU A 246 -15.45 -5.38 -18.24
N GLU A 247 -16.35 -4.99 -17.35
CA GLU A 247 -17.55 -4.24 -17.70
C GLU A 247 -17.24 -2.80 -18.16
N TYR A 248 -16.40 -2.08 -17.42
CA TYR A 248 -16.17 -0.65 -17.66
C TYR A 248 -14.91 -0.31 -18.46
N GLN A 249 -13.92 -1.20 -18.50
CA GLN A 249 -12.64 -0.99 -19.17
C GLN A 249 -12.16 -2.28 -19.89
N PRO A 250 -12.91 -2.79 -20.86
CA PRO A 250 -12.63 -4.09 -21.48
C PRO A 250 -11.27 -4.16 -22.20
N ALA A 251 -10.79 -3.05 -22.78
CA ALA A 251 -9.45 -2.99 -23.39
C ALA A 251 -8.33 -3.26 -22.35
N LYS A 252 -8.52 -2.82 -21.09
CA LYS A 252 -7.60 -3.13 -20.01
C LYS A 252 -7.54 -4.62 -19.69
N ILE A 253 -8.68 -5.31 -19.67
CA ILE A 253 -8.73 -6.77 -19.46
C ILE A 253 -8.05 -7.49 -20.62
N ALA A 254 -8.31 -7.11 -21.87
CA ALA A 254 -7.62 -7.66 -23.02
C ALA A 254 -6.11 -7.51 -22.93
N ALA A 255 -5.62 -6.35 -22.46
CA ALA A 255 -4.20 -6.11 -22.24
C ALA A 255 -3.63 -6.92 -21.06
N MET A 256 -4.38 -7.07 -19.95
CA MET A 256 -4.01 -7.90 -18.80
C MET A 256 -3.87 -9.37 -19.19
N GLU A 257 -4.76 -9.87 -20.05
CA GLU A 257 -4.74 -11.25 -20.52
C GLU A 257 -3.81 -11.45 -21.72
N GLY A 258 -3.27 -10.39 -22.33
CA GLY A 258 -2.44 -10.50 -23.53
C GLY A 258 -3.22 -11.09 -24.71
N HIS A 259 -4.53 -10.83 -24.74
CA HIS A 259 -5.46 -11.40 -25.72
C HIS A 259 -5.65 -10.43 -26.89
N TRP A 260 -5.18 -10.83 -28.09
CA TRP A 260 -5.10 -9.94 -29.23
C TRP A 260 -6.29 -10.03 -30.19
N ASP A 261 -6.78 -11.24 -30.48
CA ASP A 261 -7.91 -11.42 -31.38
C ASP A 261 -8.77 -12.64 -31.05
N ASN A 262 -10.00 -12.62 -31.54
CA ASN A 262 -11.02 -13.66 -31.37
C ASN A 262 -11.25 -14.48 -32.65
N SER A 263 -10.31 -14.45 -33.60
CA SER A 263 -10.46 -15.07 -34.92
C SER A 263 -10.61 -16.60 -34.89
N SER A 264 -10.12 -17.27 -33.85
CA SER A 264 -10.26 -18.70 -33.68
C SER A 264 -11.68 -19.14 -33.33
N GLY A 265 -12.52 -18.27 -32.81
CA GLY A 265 -13.85 -18.60 -32.28
C GLY A 265 -13.83 -19.47 -31.02
N GLU A 266 -12.65 -19.79 -30.48
CA GLU A 266 -12.50 -20.57 -29.25
C GLU A 266 -12.61 -19.71 -28.01
N PRO A 267 -13.07 -20.27 -26.86
CA PRO A 267 -13.08 -19.58 -25.59
C PRO A 267 -11.67 -19.11 -25.17
N THR A 268 -11.58 -17.98 -24.50
CA THR A 268 -10.30 -17.36 -24.17
C THR A 268 -9.54 -18.20 -23.13
N PRO A 269 -8.31 -18.64 -23.42
CA PRO A 269 -7.46 -19.31 -22.44
C PRO A 269 -6.92 -18.36 -21.38
N LEU A 270 -6.55 -18.87 -20.21
CA LEU A 270 -5.73 -18.12 -19.24
C LEU A 270 -4.26 -18.29 -19.59
N LEU A 271 -3.57 -17.21 -19.92
CA LEU A 271 -2.14 -17.23 -20.14
C LEU A 271 -1.40 -17.14 -18.79
N LEU A 272 -0.69 -18.19 -18.40
CA LEU A 272 0.19 -18.16 -17.22
C LEU A 272 1.49 -17.41 -17.51
N PHE A 273 2.02 -17.58 -18.71
CA PHE A 273 3.23 -16.95 -19.23
C PHE A 273 3.02 -16.56 -20.69
N GLY A 274 3.66 -15.49 -21.12
CA GLY A 274 3.67 -15.03 -22.50
C GLY A 274 4.46 -13.73 -22.64
N LEU A 275 4.87 -13.42 -23.85
CA LEU A 275 5.52 -12.16 -24.17
C LEU A 275 4.64 -11.39 -25.15
N PRO A 276 3.74 -10.51 -24.66
CA PRO A 276 2.96 -9.64 -25.55
C PRO A 276 3.89 -8.70 -26.32
N ASP A 277 3.69 -8.67 -27.62
CA ASP A 277 4.41 -7.83 -28.57
C ASP A 277 3.42 -6.81 -29.14
N MET A 278 3.71 -5.52 -28.87
CA MET A 278 2.84 -4.41 -29.30
C MET A 278 3.01 -4.07 -30.78
N GLU A 279 4.16 -4.39 -31.40
CA GLU A 279 4.43 -4.11 -32.81
C GLU A 279 3.79 -5.15 -33.71
N ASP A 280 3.99 -6.43 -33.39
CA ASP A 280 3.42 -7.54 -34.17
C ASP A 280 1.98 -7.88 -33.74
N GLU A 281 1.46 -7.26 -32.69
CA GLU A 281 0.10 -7.47 -32.15
C GLU A 281 -0.20 -8.95 -31.83
N VAL A 282 0.76 -9.62 -31.19
CA VAL A 282 0.66 -11.03 -30.80
C VAL A 282 1.26 -11.27 -29.43
N THR A 283 0.89 -12.35 -28.75
CA THR A 283 1.60 -12.83 -27.57
C THR A 283 2.42 -14.07 -27.95
N ARG A 284 3.74 -13.98 -27.76
CA ARG A 284 4.69 -15.06 -28.08
C ARG A 284 4.95 -15.96 -26.88
N TYR A 285 5.46 -17.18 -27.14
CA TYR A 285 5.88 -18.16 -26.10
C TYR A 285 4.81 -18.41 -25.03
N LYS A 286 3.59 -18.64 -25.46
CA LYS A 286 2.42 -18.83 -24.59
C LYS A 286 2.51 -20.12 -23.80
N VAL A 287 2.28 -20.03 -22.49
CA VAL A 287 1.89 -21.16 -21.63
C VAL A 287 0.49 -20.87 -21.14
N GLU A 288 -0.47 -21.65 -21.62
CA GLU A 288 -1.90 -21.37 -21.45
C GLU A 288 -2.67 -22.56 -20.86
N ILE A 289 -3.72 -22.22 -20.12
CA ILE A 289 -4.73 -23.19 -19.67
C ILE A 289 -5.99 -22.91 -20.48
N PRO A 290 -6.41 -23.84 -21.35
CA PRO A 290 -7.60 -23.66 -22.19
C PRO A 290 -8.85 -23.38 -21.36
N TYR A 291 -9.75 -22.55 -21.87
CA TYR A 291 -11.06 -22.20 -21.30
C TYR A 291 -11.03 -21.43 -19.96
N LEU A 292 -9.91 -21.41 -19.24
CA LEU A 292 -9.85 -20.89 -17.88
C LEU A 292 -10.01 -19.36 -17.83
N GLY A 293 -9.55 -18.62 -18.84
CA GLY A 293 -9.77 -17.16 -18.94
C GLY A 293 -11.26 -16.82 -19.06
N SER A 294 -11.97 -17.52 -19.96
CA SER A 294 -13.42 -17.38 -20.10
C SER A 294 -14.18 -17.81 -18.84
N LEU A 295 -13.75 -18.89 -18.20
CA LEU A 295 -14.38 -19.37 -16.96
C LEU A 295 -14.27 -18.35 -15.82
N ILE A 296 -13.10 -17.71 -15.63
CA ILE A 296 -12.89 -16.73 -14.58
C ILE A 296 -13.64 -15.43 -14.89
N LEU A 297 -13.52 -14.90 -16.12
CA LEU A 297 -13.99 -13.55 -16.45
C LEU A 297 -15.43 -13.50 -16.97
N LYS A 298 -15.97 -14.61 -17.51
CA LYS A 298 -17.34 -14.68 -18.05
C LYS A 298 -18.21 -15.69 -17.34
N HIS A 299 -17.64 -16.48 -16.41
CA HIS A 299 -18.30 -17.63 -15.78
C HIS A 299 -18.91 -18.61 -16.81
N SER A 300 -18.29 -18.71 -17.99
CA SER A 300 -18.72 -19.49 -19.14
C SER A 300 -17.54 -20.22 -19.76
N LEU A 301 -17.79 -21.43 -20.27
CA LEU A 301 -16.77 -22.21 -20.98
C LEU A 301 -16.82 -21.97 -22.49
N THR A 302 -17.75 -21.14 -22.97
CA THR A 302 -18.02 -20.92 -24.41
C THR A 302 -17.88 -19.46 -24.84
N GLU A 303 -17.97 -18.50 -23.91
CA GLU A 303 -17.89 -17.08 -24.25
C GLU A 303 -16.45 -16.62 -24.35
N GLN A 304 -16.22 -15.64 -25.23
CA GLN A 304 -14.93 -14.96 -25.39
C GLN A 304 -14.93 -13.65 -24.62
N ILE A 305 -13.76 -13.21 -24.17
CA ILE A 305 -13.55 -11.85 -23.70
C ILE A 305 -13.22 -10.94 -24.89
N PRO A 306 -13.45 -9.61 -24.78
CA PRO A 306 -12.99 -8.66 -25.79
C PRO A 306 -11.48 -8.78 -26.05
N ALA A 307 -11.07 -8.69 -27.30
CA ALA A 307 -9.68 -8.73 -27.73
C ALA A 307 -9.12 -7.32 -27.93
N LEU A 308 -7.79 -7.15 -27.88
CA LEU A 308 -7.17 -5.83 -28.11
C LEU A 308 -7.45 -5.29 -29.51
N LYS A 309 -7.56 -6.14 -30.51
CA LYS A 309 -7.89 -5.74 -31.91
C LYS A 309 -9.32 -5.25 -32.09
N ASP A 310 -10.21 -5.47 -31.10
CA ASP A 310 -11.57 -4.91 -31.12
C ASP A 310 -11.58 -3.40 -30.83
N PHE A 311 -10.44 -2.83 -30.38
CA PHE A 311 -10.27 -1.42 -30.08
C PHE A 311 -9.32 -0.74 -31.06
N PRO A 312 -9.50 0.57 -31.34
CA PRO A 312 -8.57 1.34 -32.17
C PRO A 312 -7.13 1.26 -31.60
N PRO A 313 -6.07 1.18 -32.45
CA PRO A 313 -4.69 1.05 -31.98
C PRO A 313 -4.27 2.15 -31.00
N GLU A 314 -4.74 3.39 -31.21
CA GLU A 314 -4.49 4.56 -30.35
C GLU A 314 -5.16 4.51 -28.98
N ASP A 315 -6.13 3.61 -28.77
CA ASP A 315 -6.86 3.43 -27.49
C ASP A 315 -6.40 2.17 -26.74
N ARG A 316 -5.42 1.44 -27.27
CA ARG A 316 -4.94 0.21 -26.63
C ARG A 316 -3.91 0.48 -25.56
N PRO A 317 -4.08 -0.05 -24.34
CA PRO A 317 -3.05 0.00 -23.29
C PRO A 317 -1.82 -0.82 -23.71
N ASN A 318 -0.66 -0.49 -23.12
CA ASN A 318 0.55 -1.28 -23.31
C ASN A 318 0.41 -2.66 -22.66
N SER A 319 0.08 -3.67 -23.49
CA SER A 319 -0.16 -5.03 -23.01
C SER A 319 1.09 -5.66 -22.38
N THR A 320 2.29 -5.36 -22.86
CA THR A 320 3.53 -5.92 -22.30
C THR A 320 3.68 -5.58 -20.81
N ILE A 321 3.48 -4.30 -20.46
CA ILE A 321 3.60 -3.84 -19.07
C ILE A 321 2.44 -4.38 -18.22
N VAL A 322 1.21 -4.21 -18.71
CA VAL A 322 -0.02 -4.57 -17.97
C VAL A 322 -0.09 -6.08 -17.72
N PHE A 323 0.25 -6.90 -18.69
CA PHE A 323 0.30 -8.36 -18.58
C PHE A 323 1.23 -8.83 -17.47
N TRP A 324 2.47 -8.34 -17.44
CA TRP A 324 3.46 -8.79 -16.48
C TRP A 324 3.22 -8.25 -15.08
N THR A 325 2.81 -7.00 -14.95
CA THR A 325 2.52 -6.43 -13.63
C THR A 325 1.31 -7.10 -12.98
N PHE A 326 0.28 -7.43 -13.76
CA PHE A 326 -0.86 -8.20 -13.28
C PHE A 326 -0.43 -9.59 -12.76
N ARG A 327 0.39 -10.32 -13.53
CA ARG A 327 0.87 -11.65 -13.13
C ARG A 327 1.76 -11.63 -11.91
N ILE A 328 2.62 -10.62 -11.78
CA ILE A 328 3.45 -10.42 -10.56
C ILE A 328 2.54 -10.21 -9.35
N MET A 329 1.53 -9.35 -9.46
CA MET A 329 0.56 -9.10 -8.38
C MET A 329 -0.15 -10.39 -7.96
N VAL A 330 -0.71 -11.13 -8.92
CA VAL A 330 -1.46 -12.37 -8.66
C VAL A 330 -0.54 -13.47 -8.09
N ALA A 331 0.65 -13.66 -8.66
CA ALA A 331 1.62 -14.65 -8.16
C ALA A 331 2.02 -14.38 -6.71
N LEU A 332 2.29 -13.11 -6.37
CA LEU A 332 2.59 -12.72 -4.98
C LEU A 332 1.37 -12.95 -4.08
N GLY A 333 0.16 -12.64 -4.54
CA GLY A 333 -1.08 -12.92 -3.81
C GLY A 333 -1.27 -14.42 -3.51
N LEU A 334 -1.04 -15.29 -4.49
CA LEU A 334 -1.08 -16.74 -4.31
C LEU A 334 -0.01 -17.23 -3.33
N LEU A 335 1.21 -16.69 -3.39
CA LEU A 335 2.26 -17.00 -2.42
C LEU A 335 1.90 -16.54 -1.01
N MET A 336 1.19 -15.41 -0.85
CA MET A 336 0.66 -14.97 0.44
C MET A 336 -0.36 -15.96 1.01
N ILE A 337 -1.30 -16.44 0.17
CA ILE A 337 -2.28 -17.46 0.54
C ILE A 337 -1.57 -18.76 0.97
N LEU A 338 -0.64 -19.25 0.17
CA LEU A 338 0.14 -20.45 0.47
C LEU A 338 0.92 -20.30 1.78
N THR A 339 1.52 -19.13 2.02
CA THR A 339 2.25 -18.83 3.27
C THR A 339 1.29 -18.88 4.47
N GLY A 340 0.09 -18.33 4.34
CA GLY A 340 -0.96 -18.39 5.36
C GLY A 340 -1.35 -19.83 5.70
N PHE A 341 -1.65 -20.67 4.71
CA PHE A 341 -2.01 -22.07 4.91
C PHE A 341 -0.85 -22.91 5.46
N TRP A 342 0.38 -22.68 5.00
CA TRP A 342 1.54 -23.34 5.55
C TRP A 342 1.76 -22.98 7.04
N SER A 343 1.50 -21.73 7.41
CA SER A 343 1.53 -21.29 8.80
C SER A 343 0.52 -22.07 9.67
N LEU A 344 -0.69 -22.31 9.15
CA LEU A 344 -1.74 -23.07 9.84
C LEU A 344 -1.31 -24.52 10.06
N TRP A 345 -0.73 -25.17 9.05
CA TRP A 345 -0.22 -26.52 9.16
C TRP A 345 0.89 -26.64 10.23
N LEU A 346 1.86 -25.72 10.20
CA LEU A 346 2.94 -25.70 11.18
C LEU A 346 2.47 -25.41 12.63
N ARG A 347 1.32 -24.72 12.79
CA ARG A 347 0.71 -24.52 14.12
C ARG A 347 0.22 -25.80 14.73
N ARG A 348 -0.40 -26.70 13.94
CA ARG A 348 -0.90 -27.99 14.41
C ARG A 348 0.22 -28.83 15.02
N ASP A 349 1.42 -28.76 14.44
CA ASP A 349 2.59 -29.50 14.88
C ASP A 349 3.44 -28.76 15.92
N GLY A 350 3.04 -27.55 16.36
CA GLY A 350 3.82 -26.73 17.28
C GLY A 350 5.14 -26.16 16.69
N ARG A 351 5.37 -26.35 15.37
CA ARG A 351 6.64 -26.00 14.69
C ARG A 351 6.69 -24.60 14.11
N LEU A 352 5.63 -23.78 14.23
CA LEU A 352 5.52 -22.46 13.60
C LEU A 352 6.74 -21.57 13.86
N PHE A 353 7.26 -21.55 15.08
CA PHE A 353 8.35 -20.67 15.51
C PHE A 353 9.75 -21.27 15.31
N HIS A 354 9.85 -22.52 14.87
CA HIS A 354 11.09 -23.29 14.82
C HIS A 354 11.44 -23.78 13.41
N SER A 355 10.50 -23.78 12.48
CA SER A 355 10.70 -24.23 11.10
C SER A 355 11.56 -23.21 10.32
N LYS A 356 12.86 -23.45 10.22
CA LYS A 356 13.79 -22.57 9.50
C LYS A 356 13.40 -22.31 8.03
N PRO A 357 12.95 -23.32 7.23
CA PRO A 357 12.50 -23.06 5.87
C PRO A 357 11.32 -22.08 5.81
N PHE A 358 10.33 -22.25 6.70
CA PHE A 358 9.18 -21.37 6.77
C PHE A 358 9.55 -19.95 7.23
N LEU A 359 10.41 -19.82 8.23
CA LEU A 359 10.89 -18.51 8.70
C LEU A 359 11.69 -17.78 7.61
N ARG A 360 12.49 -18.49 6.81
CA ARG A 360 13.17 -17.90 5.65
C ARG A 360 12.19 -17.42 4.59
N LEU A 361 11.17 -18.22 4.27
CA LEU A 361 10.11 -17.78 3.37
C LEU A 361 9.41 -16.54 3.92
N ALA A 362 8.97 -16.55 5.18
CA ALA A 362 8.30 -15.41 5.82
C ALA A 362 9.17 -14.14 5.80
N LEU A 363 10.49 -14.27 5.94
CA LEU A 363 11.44 -13.17 5.81
C LEU A 363 11.48 -12.64 4.37
N CYS A 364 11.62 -13.53 3.38
CA CYS A 364 11.62 -13.15 1.95
C CYS A 364 10.30 -12.53 1.50
N MET A 365 9.19 -12.94 2.11
CA MET A 365 7.86 -12.36 1.84
C MET A 365 7.66 -10.97 2.44
N GLY A 366 8.62 -10.44 3.22
CA GLY A 366 8.51 -9.10 3.82
C GLY A 366 8.10 -7.98 2.86
N PRO A 367 8.75 -7.82 1.71
CA PRO A 367 8.39 -6.79 0.73
C PRO A 367 7.19 -7.17 -0.16
N SER A 368 6.68 -8.41 -0.10
CA SER A 368 5.72 -8.94 -1.07
C SER A 368 4.42 -8.13 -1.13
N GLY A 369 3.91 -7.64 0.00
CA GLY A 369 2.69 -6.85 0.05
C GLY A 369 2.84 -5.53 -0.71
N VAL A 370 3.93 -4.81 -0.47
CA VAL A 370 4.23 -3.55 -1.17
C VAL A 370 4.50 -3.80 -2.66
N LEU A 371 5.24 -4.85 -3.01
CA LEU A 371 5.52 -5.19 -4.41
C LEU A 371 4.24 -5.58 -5.17
N ALA A 372 3.36 -6.39 -4.57
CA ALA A 372 2.07 -6.74 -5.17
C ALA A 372 1.18 -5.49 -5.35
N LEU A 373 1.17 -4.60 -4.37
CA LEU A 373 0.42 -3.36 -4.43
C LEU A 373 0.94 -2.44 -5.54
N LEU A 374 2.25 -2.24 -5.65
CA LEU A 374 2.85 -1.45 -6.73
C LEU A 374 2.57 -2.07 -8.10
N ALA A 375 2.70 -3.39 -8.24
CA ALA A 375 2.37 -4.09 -9.47
C ALA A 375 0.90 -3.90 -9.85
N GLY A 376 -0.02 -3.96 -8.87
CA GLY A 376 -1.44 -3.67 -9.06
C GLY A 376 -1.71 -2.23 -9.51
N TRP A 377 -1.01 -1.25 -8.92
CA TRP A 377 -1.12 0.15 -9.36
C TRP A 377 -0.60 0.35 -10.78
N VAL A 378 0.54 -0.23 -11.15
CA VAL A 378 1.05 -0.20 -12.53
C VAL A 378 0.04 -0.83 -13.49
N THR A 379 -0.51 -2.01 -13.15
CA THR A 379 -1.57 -2.66 -13.95
C THR A 379 -2.76 -1.73 -14.16
N THR A 380 -3.22 -1.09 -13.10
CA THR A 380 -4.40 -0.22 -13.12
C THR A 380 -4.16 1.04 -13.94
N GLU A 381 -3.05 1.73 -13.72
CA GLU A 381 -2.81 3.06 -14.31
C GLU A 381 -2.22 2.98 -15.73
N VAL A 382 -1.34 2.03 -16.01
CA VAL A 382 -0.89 1.77 -17.38
C VAL A 382 -2.01 1.16 -18.21
N GLY A 383 -2.84 0.31 -17.60
CA GLY A 383 -4.03 -0.27 -18.24
C GLY A 383 -5.15 0.74 -18.53
N ARG A 384 -5.11 1.96 -17.97
CA ARG A 384 -6.02 3.04 -18.33
C ARG A 384 -5.53 3.85 -19.52
N GLN A 385 -4.23 3.83 -19.82
CA GLN A 385 -3.69 4.61 -20.92
C GLN A 385 -4.33 4.20 -22.27
N PRO A 386 -4.51 5.17 -23.19
CA PRO A 386 -3.93 6.52 -23.20
C PRO A 386 -4.72 7.59 -22.41
N TRP A 387 -5.69 7.21 -21.61
CA TRP A 387 -6.59 8.12 -20.91
C TRP A 387 -6.06 8.52 -19.52
N VAL A 388 -6.13 9.79 -19.17
CA VAL A 388 -5.99 10.26 -17.78
C VAL A 388 -7.36 10.24 -17.08
N ILE A 389 -8.44 10.58 -17.78
CA ILE A 389 -9.83 10.34 -17.39
C ILE A 389 -10.46 9.49 -18.49
N TYR A 390 -10.85 8.27 -18.16
CA TYR A 390 -11.25 7.26 -19.14
C TYR A 390 -12.40 7.74 -20.04
N GLY A 391 -12.15 7.77 -21.35
CA GLY A 391 -13.10 8.22 -22.36
C GLY A 391 -13.37 9.75 -22.40
N VAL A 392 -12.72 10.54 -21.53
CA VAL A 392 -12.98 11.99 -21.39
C VAL A 392 -11.75 12.84 -21.74
N MET A 393 -10.58 12.50 -21.18
CA MET A 393 -9.36 13.28 -21.42
C MET A 393 -8.16 12.35 -21.63
N ARG A 394 -7.41 12.58 -22.72
CA ARG A 394 -6.17 11.82 -22.96
C ARG A 394 -5.01 12.35 -22.13
N THR A 395 -4.06 11.48 -21.81
CA THR A 395 -2.87 11.86 -21.03
C THR A 395 -2.00 12.87 -21.76
N ALA A 396 -1.98 12.85 -23.09
CA ALA A 396 -1.25 13.81 -23.89
C ALA A 396 -1.79 15.24 -23.75
N ASP A 397 -3.10 15.39 -23.51
CA ASP A 397 -3.78 16.69 -23.38
C ASP A 397 -3.73 17.23 -21.94
N ALA A 398 -3.23 16.42 -21.01
CA ALA A 398 -3.26 16.71 -19.56
C ALA A 398 -1.98 17.37 -19.04
N VAL A 399 -0.89 17.31 -19.81
CA VAL A 399 0.45 17.74 -19.40
C VAL A 399 0.62 19.25 -19.52
N SER A 400 1.35 19.83 -18.57
CA SER A 400 1.74 21.25 -18.59
C SER A 400 2.72 21.55 -19.73
N ASN A 401 2.67 22.74 -20.26
CA ASN A 401 3.54 23.19 -21.36
C ASN A 401 4.95 23.56 -20.85
N HIS A 402 5.74 22.54 -20.46
CA HIS A 402 7.13 22.67 -20.03
C HIS A 402 8.10 22.06 -21.04
N GLY A 403 9.31 22.64 -21.14
CA GLY A 403 10.36 22.09 -21.98
C GLY A 403 10.95 20.80 -21.42
N ALA A 404 11.35 19.87 -22.30
CA ALA A 404 11.96 18.58 -21.92
C ALA A 404 13.22 18.73 -21.05
N ASP A 405 14.04 19.78 -21.27
CA ASP A 405 15.24 20.04 -20.47
C ASP A 405 14.89 20.41 -19.02
N GLN A 406 13.84 21.21 -18.81
CA GLN A 406 13.36 21.58 -17.49
C GLN A 406 12.83 20.36 -16.74
N LEU A 407 12.00 19.55 -17.39
CA LEU A 407 11.47 18.30 -16.80
C LEU A 407 12.56 17.27 -16.53
N GLY A 408 13.55 17.17 -17.42
CA GLY A 408 14.71 16.26 -17.20
C GLY A 408 15.55 16.69 -16.00
N LEU A 409 15.78 17.98 -15.80
CA LEU A 409 16.50 18.51 -14.63
C LEU A 409 15.70 18.27 -13.34
N THR A 410 14.41 18.58 -13.34
CA THR A 410 13.55 18.36 -12.15
C THR A 410 13.46 16.89 -11.80
N LEU A 411 13.31 15.98 -12.77
CA LEU A 411 13.33 14.55 -12.54
C LEU A 411 14.64 14.08 -11.88
N ALA A 412 15.78 14.53 -12.37
CA ALA A 412 17.08 14.17 -11.80
C ALA A 412 17.22 14.66 -10.35
N LEU A 413 16.75 15.88 -10.04
CA LEU A 413 16.72 16.43 -8.69
C LEU A 413 15.75 15.66 -7.78
N PHE A 414 14.57 15.28 -8.26
CA PHE A 414 13.63 14.45 -7.51
C PHE A 414 14.26 13.11 -7.13
N VAL A 415 14.84 12.40 -8.08
CA VAL A 415 15.51 11.12 -7.83
C VAL A 415 16.59 11.28 -6.76
N LEU A 416 17.47 12.27 -6.90
CA LEU A 416 18.56 12.51 -5.94
C LEU A 416 18.02 12.81 -4.53
N ILE A 417 17.08 13.75 -4.41
CA ILE A 417 16.52 14.16 -3.12
C ILE A 417 15.74 13.02 -2.46
N TYR A 418 14.96 12.29 -3.23
CA TYR A 418 14.18 11.16 -2.72
C TYR A 418 15.09 10.05 -2.15
N PHE A 419 16.12 9.65 -2.88
CA PHE A 419 17.06 8.66 -2.37
C PHE A 419 17.85 9.17 -1.14
N ALA A 420 18.20 10.45 -1.09
CA ALA A 420 18.87 11.03 0.07
C ALA A 420 17.93 11.07 1.31
N VAL A 421 16.75 11.66 1.18
CA VAL A 421 15.83 11.88 2.31
C VAL A 421 15.18 10.58 2.76
N PHE A 422 14.51 9.89 1.84
CA PHE A 422 13.77 8.66 2.18
C PHE A 422 14.71 7.46 2.38
N GLY A 423 15.88 7.45 1.75
CA GLY A 423 16.91 6.44 2.00
C GLY A 423 17.40 6.45 3.44
N VAL A 424 17.62 7.64 4.03
CA VAL A 424 17.95 7.78 5.46
C VAL A 424 16.80 7.27 6.33
N GLY A 425 15.56 7.66 6.03
CA GLY A 425 14.36 7.20 6.73
C GLY A 425 14.21 5.68 6.68
N PHE A 426 14.39 5.09 5.50
CA PHE A 426 14.32 3.64 5.31
C PHE A 426 15.39 2.89 6.11
N VAL A 427 16.65 3.34 6.05
CA VAL A 427 17.74 2.76 6.86
C VAL A 427 17.43 2.87 8.35
N TYR A 428 16.83 3.99 8.78
CA TYR A 428 16.45 4.18 10.18
C TYR A 428 15.34 3.20 10.61
N VAL A 429 14.31 3.01 9.78
CA VAL A 429 13.24 2.01 10.00
C VAL A 429 13.83 0.60 10.09
N LEU A 430 14.73 0.21 9.18
CA LEU A 430 15.41 -1.09 9.24
C LEU A 430 16.25 -1.27 10.52
N ARG A 431 16.91 -0.21 10.99
CA ARG A 431 17.63 -0.24 12.27
C ARG A 431 16.69 -0.42 13.47
N LEU A 432 15.53 0.25 13.45
CA LEU A 432 14.51 0.07 14.50
C LEU A 432 13.99 -1.37 14.49
N ILE A 433 13.64 -1.90 13.32
CA ILE A 433 13.21 -3.31 13.17
C ILE A 433 14.30 -4.25 13.68
N GLY A 434 15.56 -4.00 13.33
CA GLY A 434 16.70 -4.84 13.73
C GLY A 434 16.96 -4.88 15.24
N LYS A 435 16.57 -3.85 16.00
CA LYS A 435 16.66 -3.84 17.49
C LYS A 435 15.64 -4.79 18.13
N GLY A 436 14.48 -4.95 17.51
CA GLY A 436 13.39 -5.76 18.03
C GLY A 436 12.64 -5.16 19.23
N PRO A 437 11.53 -5.79 19.64
CA PRO A 437 10.78 -5.38 20.82
C PRO A 437 11.54 -5.73 22.09
N ILE A 438 11.68 -4.77 22.99
CA ILE A 438 12.24 -4.95 24.35
C ILE A 438 11.12 -5.50 25.23
N VAL A 439 11.35 -6.61 25.89
CA VAL A 439 10.43 -7.18 26.87
C VAL A 439 10.92 -6.82 28.26
N ASN A 440 10.15 -6.04 29.00
CA ASN A 440 10.42 -5.75 30.39
C ASN A 440 9.98 -6.94 31.24
N GLU A 441 10.91 -7.79 31.68
CA GLU A 441 10.64 -8.98 32.49
C GLU A 441 10.18 -8.65 33.94
N GLY A 442 10.14 -7.36 34.32
CA GLY A 442 9.94 -6.92 35.71
C GLY A 442 8.50 -6.80 36.20
N ASP A 443 7.47 -6.85 35.36
CA ASP A 443 6.10 -6.47 35.76
C ASP A 443 5.04 -7.59 35.66
N GLU A 444 5.40 -8.86 35.85
CA GLU A 444 4.36 -9.90 36.10
C GLU A 444 3.74 -9.77 37.50
N LYS A 445 4.28 -8.93 38.37
CA LYS A 445 3.72 -8.64 39.70
C LYS A 445 3.59 -7.13 39.93
N GLY A 446 2.41 -6.63 39.70
CA GLY A 446 2.01 -5.32 40.21
C GLY A 446 1.72 -4.27 39.14
N ALA A 447 0.45 -4.03 38.93
CA ALA A 447 -0.03 -2.78 38.37
C ALA A 447 0.42 -1.65 39.31
N GLY A 448 1.54 -0.99 39.01
CA GLY A 448 1.95 0.24 39.65
C GLY A 448 0.89 1.30 39.39
N GLY A 449 0.30 1.82 40.49
CA GLY A 449 -0.68 2.89 40.47
C GLY A 449 -0.12 4.20 39.89
N PRO A 450 -0.98 5.19 39.63
CA PRO A 450 -0.58 6.47 39.07
C PRO A 450 0.28 7.25 40.09
N GLY A 451 1.59 7.31 39.84
CA GLY A 451 2.49 8.05 40.75
C GLY A 451 3.98 7.96 40.47
N GLU A 452 4.47 6.99 39.72
CA GLU A 452 5.90 6.96 39.41
C GLU A 452 6.20 7.88 38.21
N LYS A 453 6.94 8.95 38.52
CA LYS A 453 7.50 9.88 37.52
C LYS A 453 8.58 9.14 36.71
N ARG A 454 8.20 8.49 35.63
CA ARG A 454 9.15 8.09 34.61
C ARG A 454 9.26 9.21 33.57
N THR A 455 10.49 9.57 33.24
CA THR A 455 10.80 10.56 32.20
C THR A 455 10.13 10.18 30.90
N PRO A 456 9.43 11.08 30.18
CA PRO A 456 8.77 10.74 28.92
C PRO A 456 9.79 10.23 27.92
N MET A 457 9.62 8.99 27.42
CA MET A 457 10.43 8.50 26.31
C MET A 457 10.19 9.38 25.08
N ARG A 458 11.20 10.09 24.61
CA ARG A 458 11.15 10.78 23.31
C ARG A 458 11.17 9.73 22.21
N PRO A 459 10.21 9.70 21.27
CA PRO A 459 10.15 8.69 20.23
C PRO A 459 11.39 8.66 19.31
N LEU A 460 12.14 9.76 19.27
CA LEU A 460 13.32 9.94 18.41
C LEU A 460 14.67 9.82 19.13
N SER A 461 14.69 9.68 20.47
CA SER A 461 15.94 9.59 21.24
C SER A 461 16.25 8.16 21.70
N ALA A 462 16.39 7.23 20.77
CA ALA A 462 16.84 5.86 21.08
C ALA A 462 18.36 5.77 21.44
N ALA A 463 19.07 6.89 21.48
CA ALA A 463 20.53 6.93 21.73
C ALA A 463 20.89 7.05 23.21
N ASP A 464 20.00 7.58 24.07
CA ASP A 464 20.36 7.92 25.45
C ASP A 464 20.16 6.79 26.48
N GLU A 465 19.51 5.68 26.13
CA GLU A 465 19.32 4.56 27.07
C GLU A 465 20.53 3.60 27.18
N ALA A 466 21.49 3.70 26.25
CA ALA A 466 22.67 2.81 26.26
C ALA A 466 23.78 3.29 27.21
N THR A 467 23.71 4.52 27.74
CA THR A 467 24.78 5.12 28.53
C THR A 467 24.51 5.21 30.06
N SER A 468 23.29 4.84 30.49
CA SER A 468 22.94 4.98 31.94
C SER A 468 23.17 3.73 32.79
N HIS A 469 23.66 2.62 32.22
CA HIS A 469 23.90 1.38 32.98
C HIS A 469 25.36 1.10 33.36
N ASP A 470 26.31 2.02 33.08
CA ASP A 470 27.75 1.74 33.32
C ASP A 470 28.44 2.64 34.34
N HIS A 471 27.71 3.36 35.20
CA HIS A 471 28.31 4.10 36.32
C HIS A 471 27.53 3.96 37.63
N GLY A 472 27.56 2.77 38.20
CA GLY A 472 26.90 2.53 39.48
C GLY A 472 27.46 1.39 40.34
N ASP A 473 28.72 1.01 40.17
CA ASP A 473 29.34 0.05 41.09
C ASP A 473 30.86 0.25 41.14
N GLN A 474 31.31 1.30 41.80
CA GLN A 474 32.63 1.38 42.43
C GLN A 474 32.69 2.66 43.27
N LEU A 475 32.26 2.61 44.50
CA LEU A 475 32.77 3.42 45.62
C LEU A 475 32.05 3.00 46.92
N GLY A 476 32.64 2.12 47.69
CA GLY A 476 32.12 1.77 49.00
C GLY A 476 32.81 0.63 49.68
N GLU A 477 34.14 0.66 49.78
CA GLU A 477 34.87 -0.03 50.86
C GLU A 477 36.19 0.67 51.07
N ARG A 478 36.23 1.58 52.06
CA ARG A 478 37.39 1.90 52.92
C ARG A 478 36.92 2.82 54.06
N ASN A 479 36.77 2.21 55.17
CA ASN A 479 37.06 2.48 56.58
C ASN A 479 35.97 1.97 57.51
#